data_311c680eff48f452b91bed38b8d42882
#
_entry.id   311c680eff48f452b91bed38b8d42882
#
_cell.length_a   1.000
_cell.length_b   1.000
_cell.length_c   1.000
_cell.angle_alpha   90.00
_cell.angle_beta   90.00
_cell.angle_gamma   90.00
#
_symmetry.space_group_name_H-M   'P 1'
#
loop_
_entity.id
_entity.type
_entity.pdbx_description
1 polymer ?
#
loop_
_entity_poly.entity_id
_entity_poly.type
_entity_poly.pdbx_seq_one_letter_code
_entity_poly.pdbx_strand_id
1 'polypeptide(L)'
;MKIVSIHKVEKDFTVDIEVENSHCYQLSNGIISHNTVSQLVDSASGIHPRYSQFYIRRARADKKDPVSKLMRNAGVPVEDDVTHPDQTDVFSFPMKSPDTAILRNDLSALDQLRLAMIYQKNWCEHKTSITVYVRESEWLEVGAYVYKNFDELSGVAFLPFDNGSYRQAPYEEITEQQYNEALDKMPKNIDWSQITKYELDDQTVHSKDFACVGNSCEL
;
A
#
# COMPACT_ATOMS: atom_id res chain seq x y z
N MET A 1 -17.86 -6.33 10.65
CA MET A 1 -18.88 -5.77 9.73
C MET A 1 -19.62 -6.93 9.08
N LYS A 2 -20.95 -6.93 9.06
CA LYS A 2 -21.75 -8.01 8.45
C LYS A 2 -22.45 -7.47 7.22
N ILE A 3 -22.22 -8.06 6.04
CA ILE A 3 -22.96 -7.70 4.83
C ILE A 3 -24.41 -8.16 5.02
N VAL A 4 -25.36 -7.23 4.97
CA VAL A 4 -26.77 -7.50 5.22
C VAL A 4 -27.51 -7.80 3.93
N SER A 5 -27.12 -7.18 2.81
CA SER A 5 -27.66 -7.46 1.48
C SER A 5 -26.71 -6.97 0.38
N ILE A 6 -26.80 -7.60 -0.78
CA ILE A 6 -26.12 -7.17 -2.01
C ILE A 6 -27.21 -7.02 -3.07
N HIS A 7 -27.32 -5.82 -3.63
CA HIS A 7 -28.23 -5.53 -4.73
C HIS A 7 -27.43 -5.22 -6.00
N LYS A 8 -27.80 -5.85 -7.11
CA LYS A 8 -27.26 -5.49 -8.42
C LYS A 8 -27.93 -4.21 -8.86
N VAL A 9 -27.16 -3.13 -9.03
CA VAL A 9 -27.62 -1.88 -9.64
C VAL A 9 -27.30 -1.90 -11.14
N GLU A 10 -28.12 -1.20 -11.92
CA GLU A 10 -27.83 -0.99 -13.35
C GLU A 10 -26.56 -0.16 -13.50
N LYS A 11 -25.93 -0.22 -14.68
CA LYS A 11 -24.72 0.57 -14.99
C LYS A 11 -24.99 2.03 -14.74
N ASP A 12 -24.26 2.61 -13.82
CA ASP A 12 -24.29 4.04 -13.53
C ASP A 12 -22.88 4.62 -13.66
N PHE A 13 -22.79 5.94 -13.79
CA PHE A 13 -21.48 6.60 -13.83
C PHE A 13 -20.79 6.41 -12.49
N THR A 14 -19.57 5.90 -12.52
CA THR A 14 -18.70 5.91 -11.34
C THR A 14 -17.99 7.27 -11.29
N VAL A 15 -18.06 7.92 -10.14
CA VAL A 15 -17.37 9.18 -9.88
C VAL A 15 -16.25 8.87 -8.90
N ASP A 16 -15.02 9.16 -9.29
CA ASP A 16 -13.92 9.22 -8.35
C ASP A 16 -13.95 10.59 -7.66
N ILE A 17 -13.91 10.58 -6.33
CA ILE A 17 -13.99 11.81 -5.53
C ILE A 17 -12.58 12.10 -5.00
N GLU A 18 -11.99 13.18 -5.49
CA GLU A 18 -10.79 13.74 -4.90
C GLU A 18 -11.18 14.89 -3.97
N VAL A 19 -10.75 14.83 -2.71
CA VAL A 19 -10.96 15.90 -1.74
C VAL A 19 -9.67 16.69 -1.62
N GLU A 20 -9.74 17.95 -1.99
CA GLU A 20 -8.61 18.88 -1.91
C GLU A 20 -8.06 18.93 -0.48
N ASN A 21 -6.75 18.75 -0.35
CA ASN A 21 -5.95 18.76 0.87
C ASN A 21 -6.01 17.52 1.78
N SER A 22 -7.08 16.73 1.81
CA SER A 22 -7.16 15.55 2.69
C SER A 22 -7.00 14.23 1.95
N HIS A 23 -7.30 14.21 0.64
CA HIS A 23 -7.32 13.03 -0.21
C HIS A 23 -8.15 11.85 0.35
N CYS A 24 -8.92 12.10 1.40
CA CYS A 24 -9.83 11.13 1.99
C CYS A 24 -11.20 11.76 2.24
N TYR A 25 -12.23 10.93 2.29
CA TYR A 25 -13.60 11.35 2.53
C TYR A 25 -14.34 10.35 3.40
N GLN A 26 -15.28 10.83 4.18
CA GLN A 26 -16.12 9.99 5.01
C GLN A 26 -17.39 9.61 4.25
N LEU A 27 -17.67 8.32 4.15
CA LEU A 27 -18.93 7.82 3.64
C LEU A 27 -20.06 8.05 4.65
N SER A 28 -21.30 8.08 4.19
CA SER A 28 -22.48 8.30 5.03
C SER A 28 -22.65 7.26 6.16
N ASN A 29 -21.99 6.11 6.07
CA ASN A 29 -21.95 5.08 7.08
C ASN A 29 -20.80 5.24 8.10
N GLY A 30 -20.06 6.34 8.06
CA GLY A 30 -18.95 6.64 8.97
C GLY A 30 -17.61 6.06 8.55
N ILE A 31 -17.51 5.36 7.42
CA ILE A 31 -16.24 4.82 6.91
C ILE A 31 -15.46 5.96 6.24
N ILE A 32 -14.21 6.14 6.64
CA ILE A 32 -13.28 7.03 5.96
C ILE A 32 -12.68 6.24 4.80
N SER A 33 -12.81 6.75 3.58
CA SER A 33 -12.25 6.15 2.38
C SER A 33 -11.20 7.06 1.77
N HIS A 34 -10.11 6.47 1.39
CA HIS A 34 -9.09 7.04 0.52
C HIS A 34 -8.87 5.98 -0.55
N ASN A 35 -8.79 6.30 -1.77
CA ASN A 35 -8.71 5.45 -2.98
C ASN A 35 -8.44 3.92 -2.82
N THR A 36 -7.97 3.45 -1.67
CA THR A 36 -7.72 2.03 -1.41
C THR A 36 -8.10 1.64 0.01
N VAL A 37 -9.20 0.92 0.18
CA VAL A 37 -9.64 0.33 1.47
C VAL A 37 -9.15 -1.11 1.69
N SER A 38 -8.50 -1.72 0.70
CA SER A 38 -8.06 -3.12 0.75
C SER A 38 -7.16 -3.42 1.95
N GLN A 39 -6.27 -2.51 2.31
CA GLN A 39 -5.39 -2.68 3.46
C GLN A 39 -6.15 -2.68 4.81
N LEU A 40 -7.28 -1.96 4.90
CA LEU A 40 -8.11 -1.95 6.11
C LEU A 40 -8.84 -3.27 6.35
N VAL A 41 -9.06 -4.05 5.30
CA VAL A 41 -9.73 -5.36 5.36
C VAL A 41 -8.74 -6.52 5.18
N ASP A 42 -7.46 -6.26 5.39
CA ASP A 42 -6.36 -7.22 5.24
C ASP A 42 -6.37 -7.95 3.89
N SER A 43 -6.58 -7.21 2.82
CA SER A 43 -6.49 -7.70 1.45
C SER A 43 -5.29 -7.10 0.73
N ALA A 44 -4.85 -7.71 -0.36
CA ALA A 44 -3.87 -7.10 -1.24
C ALA A 44 -4.48 -5.89 -1.96
N SER A 45 -3.68 -4.86 -2.22
CA SER A 45 -4.12 -3.69 -2.99
C SER A 45 -4.40 -4.07 -4.45
N GLY A 46 -5.55 -3.68 -4.97
CA GLY A 46 -5.91 -3.92 -6.36
C GLY A 46 -5.76 -5.39 -6.74
N ILE A 47 -4.97 -5.65 -7.79
CA ILE A 47 -4.65 -7.00 -8.27
C ILE A 47 -3.19 -7.40 -7.95
N HIS A 48 -2.56 -6.73 -6.98
CA HIS A 48 -1.19 -7.05 -6.59
C HIS A 48 -1.13 -8.40 -5.87
N PRO A 49 -0.11 -9.23 -6.12
CA PRO A 49 0.20 -10.35 -5.24
C PRO A 49 0.64 -9.84 -3.86
N ARG A 50 0.58 -10.68 -2.85
CA ARG A 50 1.23 -10.38 -1.57
C ARG A 50 2.75 -10.34 -1.75
N TYR A 51 3.43 -9.49 -0.98
CA TYR A 51 4.87 -9.28 -1.14
C TYR A 51 5.68 -10.54 -0.84
N SER A 52 5.45 -11.15 0.32
CA SER A 52 6.06 -12.40 0.77
C SER A 52 5.19 -13.06 1.82
N GLN A 53 5.53 -14.28 2.27
CA GLN A 53 4.83 -14.96 3.37
C GLN A 53 4.97 -14.18 4.68
N PHE A 54 6.19 -13.70 4.98
CA PHE A 54 6.49 -12.82 6.11
C PHE A 54 7.27 -11.61 5.60
N TYR A 55 6.84 -10.42 5.99
CA TYR A 55 7.50 -9.20 5.57
C TYR A 55 7.28 -8.06 6.56
N ILE A 56 8.17 -7.09 6.55
CA ILE A 56 7.96 -5.80 7.20
C ILE A 56 7.29 -4.87 6.19
N ARG A 57 6.21 -4.24 6.60
CA ARG A 57 5.63 -3.10 5.90
C ARG A 57 6.00 -1.83 6.64
N ARG A 58 6.60 -0.87 5.92
CA ARG A 58 6.93 0.43 6.47
C ARG A 58 5.90 1.46 6.02
N ALA A 59 5.46 2.27 6.98
CA ALA A 59 4.59 3.42 6.73
C ALA A 59 5.28 4.68 7.21
N ARG A 60 5.32 5.70 6.36
CA ARG A 60 5.84 7.02 6.69
C ARG A 60 4.73 7.91 7.19
N ALA A 61 5.04 8.71 8.19
CA ALA A 61 4.12 9.70 8.75
C ALA A 61 4.88 10.95 9.18
N ASP A 62 4.25 12.11 9.10
CA ASP A 62 4.79 13.34 9.67
C ASP A 62 4.92 13.19 11.19
N LYS A 63 6.05 13.57 11.77
CA LYS A 63 6.29 13.51 13.21
C LYS A 63 5.30 14.36 14.04
N LYS A 64 4.68 15.34 13.41
CA LYS A 64 3.69 16.22 14.03
C LYS A 64 2.27 15.68 13.94
N ASP A 65 2.04 14.69 13.07
CA ASP A 65 0.74 14.04 12.90
C ASP A 65 0.25 13.42 14.22
N PRO A 66 -1.01 13.66 14.62
CA PRO A 66 -1.61 13.09 15.83
C PRO A 66 -1.47 11.58 15.95
N VAL A 67 -1.68 10.84 14.85
CA VAL A 67 -1.56 9.37 14.83
C VAL A 67 -0.11 8.95 15.00
N SER A 68 0.84 9.64 14.36
CA SER A 68 2.28 9.40 14.53
C SER A 68 2.71 9.57 15.99
N LYS A 69 2.33 10.68 16.61
CA LYS A 69 2.60 10.94 18.03
C LYS A 69 2.00 9.86 18.95
N LEU A 70 0.75 9.46 18.69
CA LEU A 70 0.09 8.42 19.47
C LEU A 70 0.82 7.07 19.32
N MET A 71 1.12 6.64 18.10
CA MET A 71 1.80 5.37 17.84
C MET A 71 3.21 5.35 18.45
N ARG A 72 3.97 6.44 18.32
CA ARG A 72 5.28 6.57 18.94
C ARG A 72 5.21 6.43 20.46
N ASN A 73 4.26 7.12 21.09
CA ASN A 73 4.07 7.06 22.55
C ASN A 73 3.56 5.69 23.03
N ALA A 74 2.81 4.99 22.19
CA ALA A 74 2.37 3.63 22.45
C ALA A 74 3.49 2.58 22.29
N GLY A 75 4.65 2.97 21.77
CA GLY A 75 5.81 2.08 21.60
C GLY A 75 5.79 1.25 20.31
N VAL A 76 5.06 1.69 19.28
CA VAL A 76 5.17 1.08 17.95
C VAL A 76 6.60 1.28 17.43
N PRO A 77 7.28 0.23 16.90
CA PRO A 77 8.61 0.36 16.35
C PRO A 77 8.69 1.44 15.29
N VAL A 78 9.54 2.42 15.52
CA VAL A 78 9.68 3.62 14.69
C VAL A 78 11.14 4.02 14.61
N GLU A 79 11.53 4.54 13.46
CA GLU A 79 12.83 5.15 13.20
C GLU A 79 12.67 6.45 12.41
N ASP A 80 13.72 7.27 12.41
CA ASP A 80 13.71 8.49 11.60
C ASP A 80 13.90 8.16 10.12
N ASP A 81 13.17 8.85 9.22
CA ASP A 81 13.37 8.72 7.79
C ASP A 81 14.78 9.13 7.38
N VAL A 82 15.41 8.36 6.50
CA VAL A 82 16.81 8.61 6.08
C VAL A 82 16.98 9.86 5.23
N THR A 83 15.91 10.35 4.61
CA THR A 83 15.94 11.54 3.75
C THR A 83 15.45 12.79 4.48
N HIS A 84 14.47 12.63 5.38
CA HIS A 84 13.85 13.72 6.13
C HIS A 84 13.78 13.38 7.64
N PRO A 85 14.93 13.18 8.31
CA PRO A 85 14.96 12.67 9.68
C PRO A 85 14.29 13.58 10.70
N ASP A 86 14.24 14.88 10.45
CA ASP A 86 13.64 15.84 11.38
C ASP A 86 12.12 15.94 11.28
N GLN A 87 11.54 15.41 10.21
CA GLN A 87 10.13 15.63 9.86
C GLN A 87 9.32 14.36 9.80
N THR A 88 9.93 13.23 9.41
CA THR A 88 9.23 12.02 9.07
C THR A 88 9.63 10.84 9.96
N ASP A 89 8.63 10.15 10.46
CA ASP A 89 8.71 8.87 11.13
C ASP A 89 8.49 7.72 10.15
N VAL A 90 9.24 6.65 10.32
CA VAL A 90 9.05 5.40 9.58
C VAL A 90 8.66 4.31 10.56
N PHE A 91 7.39 3.94 10.56
CA PHE A 91 6.85 2.87 11.38
C PHE A 91 7.01 1.53 10.66
N SER A 92 7.41 0.50 11.41
CA SER A 92 7.63 -0.85 10.89
C SER A 92 6.60 -1.81 11.45
N PHE A 93 5.81 -2.44 10.55
CA PHE A 93 4.75 -3.37 10.91
C PHE A 93 5.11 -4.77 10.38
N PRO A 94 5.25 -5.79 11.28
CA PRO A 94 5.40 -7.17 10.85
C PRO A 94 4.08 -7.68 10.26
N MET A 95 4.15 -8.23 9.05
CA MET A 95 3.00 -8.74 8.31
C MET A 95 3.19 -10.22 7.98
N LYS A 96 2.10 -10.97 8.06
CA LYS A 96 2.01 -12.36 7.61
C LYS A 96 0.93 -12.47 6.55
N SER A 97 1.27 -13.02 5.39
CA SER A 97 0.27 -13.32 4.36
C SER A 97 -0.55 -14.56 4.73
N PRO A 98 -1.83 -14.64 4.32
CA PRO A 98 -2.57 -15.89 4.40
C PRO A 98 -1.82 -17.03 3.71
N ASP A 99 -1.93 -18.24 4.22
CA ASP A 99 -1.20 -19.41 3.68
C ASP A 99 -1.61 -19.77 2.23
N THR A 100 -2.80 -19.32 1.80
CA THR A 100 -3.32 -19.49 0.44
C THR A 100 -3.10 -18.29 -0.46
N ALA A 101 -2.40 -17.26 0.01
CA ALA A 101 -2.16 -16.05 -0.79
C ALA A 101 -1.19 -16.33 -1.94
N ILE A 102 -1.47 -15.74 -3.08
CA ILE A 102 -0.51 -15.67 -4.18
C ILE A 102 0.55 -14.63 -3.82
N LEU A 103 1.80 -15.04 -3.84
CA LEU A 103 2.95 -14.19 -3.53
C LEU A 103 3.58 -13.68 -4.83
N ARG A 104 4.35 -12.58 -4.73
CA ARG A 104 5.08 -12.05 -5.90
C ARG A 104 6.06 -13.07 -6.51
N ASN A 105 6.55 -14.01 -5.69
CA ASN A 105 7.46 -15.05 -6.15
C ASN A 105 6.78 -16.12 -7.02
N ASP A 106 5.46 -16.27 -6.89
CA ASP A 106 4.67 -17.29 -7.58
C ASP A 106 4.27 -16.87 -9.01
N LEU A 107 4.46 -15.59 -9.34
CA LEU A 107 4.09 -15.04 -10.64
C LEU A 107 5.31 -14.56 -11.42
N SER A 108 5.29 -14.82 -12.73
CA SER A 108 6.18 -14.13 -13.66
C SER A 108 5.66 -12.70 -13.94
N ALA A 109 6.53 -11.84 -14.48
CA ALA A 109 6.13 -10.51 -14.92
C ALA A 109 5.03 -10.57 -15.99
N LEU A 110 5.10 -11.56 -16.90
CA LEU A 110 4.06 -11.77 -17.92
C LEU A 110 2.74 -12.23 -17.34
N ASP A 111 2.74 -13.06 -16.29
CA ASP A 111 1.49 -13.49 -15.66
C ASP A 111 0.78 -12.31 -15.01
N GLN A 112 1.54 -11.41 -14.38
CA GLN A 112 1.02 -10.18 -13.80
C GLN A 112 0.43 -9.26 -14.90
N LEU A 113 1.12 -9.09 -16.04
CA LEU A 113 0.62 -8.31 -17.17
C LEU A 113 -0.63 -8.92 -17.80
N ARG A 114 -0.66 -10.24 -17.97
CA ARG A 114 -1.86 -10.95 -18.48
C ARG A 114 -3.05 -10.76 -17.55
N LEU A 115 -2.83 -10.84 -16.24
CA LEU A 115 -3.87 -10.59 -15.25
C LEU A 115 -4.38 -9.15 -15.35
N ALA A 116 -3.48 -8.17 -15.46
CA ALA A 116 -3.85 -6.76 -15.66
C ALA A 116 -4.72 -6.57 -16.91
N MET A 117 -4.35 -7.20 -18.02
CA MET A 117 -5.12 -7.14 -19.26
C MET A 117 -6.53 -7.75 -19.13
N ILE A 118 -6.68 -8.83 -18.37
CA ILE A 118 -8.00 -9.44 -18.13
C ILE A 118 -8.90 -8.44 -17.40
N TYR A 119 -8.41 -7.82 -16.33
CA TYR A 119 -9.17 -6.82 -15.58
C TYR A 119 -9.42 -5.55 -16.39
N GLN A 120 -8.42 -5.08 -17.14
CA GLN A 120 -8.55 -3.90 -18.00
C GLN A 120 -9.65 -4.06 -19.06
N LYS A 121 -9.72 -5.24 -19.69
CA LYS A 121 -10.70 -5.52 -20.75
C LYS A 121 -12.12 -5.81 -20.25
N ASN A 122 -12.24 -6.37 -19.05
CA ASN A 122 -13.52 -6.95 -18.61
C ASN A 122 -14.12 -6.27 -17.39
N TRP A 123 -13.35 -5.46 -16.65
CA TRP A 123 -13.80 -4.91 -15.38
C TRP A 123 -13.54 -3.40 -15.24
N CYS A 124 -12.32 -2.93 -15.55
CA CYS A 124 -11.92 -1.57 -15.28
C CYS A 124 -12.23 -0.65 -16.46
N GLU A 125 -12.97 0.43 -16.23
CA GLU A 125 -13.15 1.50 -17.23
C GLU A 125 -11.90 2.41 -17.29
N HIS A 126 -11.21 2.57 -16.16
CA HIS A 126 -9.94 3.28 -16.05
C HIS A 126 -8.78 2.29 -15.99
N LYS A 127 -7.65 2.71 -15.43
CA LYS A 127 -6.49 1.83 -15.32
C LYS A 127 -6.65 0.82 -14.18
N THR A 128 -6.18 -0.39 -14.39
CA THR A 128 -5.96 -1.38 -13.34
C THR A 128 -4.75 -0.97 -12.51
N SER A 129 -4.88 -0.88 -11.19
CA SER A 129 -3.74 -0.62 -10.31
C SER A 129 -2.87 -1.86 -10.20
N ILE A 130 -1.65 -1.79 -10.73
CA ILE A 130 -0.68 -2.88 -10.70
C ILE A 130 0.75 -2.35 -10.69
N THR A 131 1.60 -3.03 -9.93
CA THR A 131 3.05 -2.93 -10.00
C THR A 131 3.59 -4.28 -10.42
N VAL A 132 4.26 -4.35 -11.55
CA VAL A 132 4.83 -5.59 -12.09
C VAL A 132 6.29 -5.69 -11.68
N TYR A 133 6.63 -6.75 -10.94
CA TYR A 133 8.00 -7.05 -10.57
C TYR A 133 8.66 -7.84 -11.68
N VAL A 134 9.78 -7.32 -12.23
CA VAL A 134 10.45 -7.88 -13.40
C VAL A 134 11.83 -8.38 -13.02
N ARG A 135 12.07 -9.68 -13.23
CA ARG A 135 13.40 -10.27 -13.06
C ARG A 135 14.30 -9.84 -14.23
N GLU A 136 15.60 -9.82 -13.99
CA GLU A 136 16.58 -9.40 -15.02
C GLU A 136 16.41 -10.15 -16.34
N SER A 137 16.11 -11.44 -16.29
CA SER A 137 15.88 -12.27 -17.48
C SER A 137 14.56 -12.00 -18.22
N GLU A 138 13.60 -11.30 -17.60
CA GLU A 138 12.24 -11.11 -18.14
C GLU A 138 12.08 -9.80 -18.93
N TRP A 139 13.03 -8.84 -18.83
CA TRP A 139 12.87 -7.49 -19.39
C TRP A 139 12.61 -7.47 -20.89
N LEU A 140 13.29 -8.31 -21.67
CA LEU A 140 13.08 -8.35 -23.13
C LEU A 140 11.68 -8.86 -23.49
N GLU A 141 11.21 -9.88 -22.79
CA GLU A 141 9.89 -10.48 -23.02
C GLU A 141 8.78 -9.53 -22.58
N VAL A 142 8.96 -8.88 -21.43
CA VAL A 142 8.07 -7.83 -20.93
C VAL A 142 7.98 -6.67 -21.91
N GLY A 143 9.11 -6.19 -22.42
CA GLY A 143 9.15 -5.13 -23.42
C GLY A 143 8.42 -5.49 -24.72
N ALA A 144 8.61 -6.71 -25.20
CA ALA A 144 7.91 -7.22 -26.38
C ALA A 144 6.40 -7.34 -26.14
N TYR A 145 5.99 -7.80 -24.96
CA TYR A 145 4.57 -7.90 -24.59
C TYR A 145 3.91 -6.52 -24.52
N VAL A 146 4.55 -5.57 -23.85
CA VAL A 146 4.05 -4.18 -23.74
C VAL A 146 3.92 -3.55 -25.12
N TYR A 147 4.95 -3.66 -25.94
CA TYR A 147 4.93 -3.11 -27.31
C TYR A 147 3.77 -3.69 -28.14
N LYS A 148 3.56 -5.00 -28.08
CA LYS A 148 2.50 -5.68 -28.83
C LYS A 148 1.10 -5.29 -28.40
N ASN A 149 0.91 -4.97 -27.11
CA ASN A 149 -0.39 -4.68 -26.52
C ASN A 149 -0.52 -3.22 -26.09
N PHE A 150 0.29 -2.33 -26.67
CA PHE A 150 0.42 -0.94 -26.20
C PHE A 150 -0.91 -0.18 -26.21
N ASP A 151 -1.72 -0.37 -27.24
CA ASP A 151 -3.02 0.31 -27.39
C ASP A 151 -4.10 -0.18 -26.40
N GLU A 152 -3.87 -1.33 -25.77
CA GLU A 152 -4.82 -1.93 -24.82
C GLU A 152 -4.36 -1.81 -23.35
N LEU A 153 -3.05 -1.61 -23.14
CA LEU A 153 -2.48 -1.41 -21.81
C LEU A 153 -2.69 0.03 -21.35
N SER A 154 -3.30 0.18 -20.19
CA SER A 154 -3.28 1.44 -19.47
C SER A 154 -1.95 1.61 -18.70
N GLY A 155 -1.86 2.58 -17.79
CA GLY A 155 -0.65 2.79 -17.00
C GLY A 155 -0.27 1.58 -16.15
N VAL A 156 0.99 1.12 -16.28
CA VAL A 156 1.59 0.02 -15.51
C VAL A 156 2.89 0.54 -14.90
N ALA A 157 3.11 0.27 -13.61
CA ALA A 157 4.39 0.51 -12.96
C ALA A 157 5.25 -0.76 -13.02
N PHE A 158 6.52 -0.62 -13.37
CA PHE A 158 7.49 -1.71 -13.38
C PHE A 158 8.56 -1.47 -12.33
N LEU A 159 8.84 -2.48 -11.52
CA LEU A 159 9.94 -2.47 -10.56
C LEU A 159 10.85 -3.67 -10.80
N PRO A 160 12.17 -3.51 -10.60
CA PRO A 160 13.07 -4.64 -10.57
C PRO A 160 12.63 -5.63 -9.50
N PHE A 161 12.74 -6.92 -9.81
CA PHE A 161 12.53 -7.98 -8.83
C PHE A 161 13.79 -8.10 -7.97
N ASP A 162 13.87 -7.27 -6.94
CA ASP A 162 14.92 -7.33 -5.94
C ASP A 162 14.33 -7.47 -4.53
N ASN A 163 15.15 -7.64 -3.53
CA ASN A 163 14.73 -7.78 -2.14
C ASN A 163 14.73 -6.44 -1.39
N GLY A 164 14.51 -5.33 -2.12
CA GLY A 164 14.56 -4.00 -1.56
C GLY A 164 15.99 -3.53 -1.37
N SER A 165 16.60 -3.06 -2.46
CA SER A 165 18.02 -2.65 -2.49
C SER A 165 18.29 -1.34 -1.76
N TYR A 166 17.27 -0.64 -1.28
CA TYR A 166 17.45 0.63 -0.61
C TYR A 166 16.97 0.61 0.85
N ARG A 167 17.60 1.43 1.65
CA ARG A 167 17.31 1.54 3.08
C ARG A 167 15.88 2.03 3.30
N GLN A 168 15.17 1.40 4.26
CA GLN A 168 13.78 1.72 4.59
C GLN A 168 12.80 1.50 3.42
N ALA A 169 13.03 0.47 2.58
CA ALA A 169 12.07 0.08 1.55
C ALA A 169 10.67 -0.12 2.16
N PRO A 170 9.58 0.24 1.44
CA PRO A 170 8.20 0.09 1.93
C PRO A 170 7.84 -1.34 2.33
N TYR A 171 8.45 -2.31 1.65
CA TYR A 171 8.30 -3.74 1.93
C TYR A 171 9.69 -4.38 2.01
N GLU A 172 9.88 -5.28 2.98
CA GLU A 172 11.10 -6.06 3.17
C GLU A 172 10.74 -7.49 3.55
N GLU A 173 11.18 -8.46 2.76
CA GLU A 173 10.99 -9.88 3.06
C GLU A 173 11.81 -10.27 4.28
N ILE A 174 11.20 -11.00 5.20
CA ILE A 174 11.82 -11.48 6.43
C ILE A 174 11.53 -12.96 6.67
N THR A 175 12.30 -13.59 7.53
CA THR A 175 12.02 -14.95 7.97
C THR A 175 10.90 -14.99 9.01
N GLU A 176 10.31 -16.17 9.21
CA GLU A 176 9.33 -16.39 10.29
C GLU A 176 9.89 -16.06 11.68
N GLN A 177 11.15 -16.37 11.93
CA GLN A 177 11.79 -16.02 13.18
C GLN A 177 11.85 -14.50 13.39
N GLN A 178 12.30 -13.77 12.36
CA GLN A 178 12.33 -12.29 12.40
C GLN A 178 10.94 -11.68 12.54
N TYR A 179 9.93 -12.30 11.91
CA TYR A 179 8.53 -11.89 12.09
C TYR A 179 8.09 -12.02 13.54
N ASN A 180 8.35 -13.16 14.19
CA ASN A 180 7.98 -13.37 15.58
C ASN A 180 8.73 -12.40 16.52
N GLU A 181 10.03 -12.18 16.29
CA GLU A 181 10.82 -11.19 17.04
C GLU A 181 10.31 -9.76 16.87
N ALA A 182 9.85 -9.41 15.66
CA ALA A 182 9.27 -8.10 15.39
C ALA A 182 7.88 -7.96 16.02
N LEU A 183 7.08 -9.02 15.99
CA LEU A 183 5.75 -9.06 16.61
C LEU A 183 5.83 -8.89 18.13
N ASP A 184 6.82 -9.50 18.77
CA ASP A 184 7.05 -9.37 20.22
C ASP A 184 7.41 -7.93 20.64
N LYS A 185 7.96 -7.14 19.72
CA LYS A 185 8.27 -5.72 19.96
C LYS A 185 7.05 -4.80 19.77
N MET A 186 5.99 -5.30 19.16
CA MET A 186 4.78 -4.50 18.96
C MET A 186 4.01 -4.32 20.26
N PRO A 187 3.44 -3.14 20.54
CA PRO A 187 2.58 -2.95 21.68
C PRO A 187 1.35 -3.85 21.57
N LYS A 188 1.02 -4.56 22.67
CA LYS A 188 -0.13 -5.46 22.71
C LYS A 188 -1.48 -4.74 22.63
N ASN A 189 -1.51 -3.47 22.97
CA ASN A 189 -2.70 -2.63 22.91
C ASN A 189 -2.31 -1.17 22.71
N ILE A 190 -3.04 -0.47 21.85
CA ILE A 190 -2.93 0.96 21.64
C ILE A 190 -4.27 1.57 22.04
N ASP A 191 -4.26 2.48 23.01
CA ASP A 191 -5.46 3.19 23.40
C ASP A 191 -5.80 4.30 22.42
N TRP A 192 -6.52 3.95 21.37
CA TRP A 192 -6.95 4.87 20.33
C TRP A 192 -7.86 5.99 20.80
N SER A 193 -8.49 5.85 21.99
CA SER A 193 -9.32 6.92 22.57
C SER A 193 -8.52 8.16 22.93
N GLN A 194 -7.19 8.02 23.04
CA GLN A 194 -6.28 9.14 23.33
C GLN A 194 -6.04 10.04 22.10
N ILE A 195 -6.44 9.62 20.89
CA ILE A 195 -6.15 10.38 19.66
C ILE A 195 -6.66 11.83 19.72
N THR A 196 -7.83 12.03 20.31
CA THR A 196 -8.44 13.35 20.45
C THR A 196 -7.58 14.35 21.23
N LYS A 197 -6.70 13.88 22.13
CA LYS A 197 -5.77 14.75 22.86
C LYS A 197 -4.66 15.29 21.94
N TYR A 198 -4.26 14.48 20.96
CA TYR A 198 -3.22 14.86 19.98
C TYR A 198 -3.80 15.71 18.86
N GLU A 199 -5.07 15.48 18.48
CA GLU A 199 -5.77 16.26 17.47
C GLU A 199 -6.01 17.72 17.86
N LEU A 200 -6.09 18.01 19.16
CA LEU A 200 -6.24 19.40 19.66
C LEU A 200 -5.03 20.28 19.32
N ASP A 201 -3.87 19.70 19.07
CA ASP A 201 -2.62 20.38 18.69
C ASP A 201 -2.05 19.76 17.40
N ASP A 202 -2.87 19.66 16.37
CA ASP A 202 -2.44 19.16 15.08
C ASP A 202 -1.62 20.21 14.35
N GLN A 203 -0.32 19.97 14.24
CA GLN A 203 0.65 20.82 13.57
C GLN A 203 1.21 20.17 12.30
N THR A 204 0.49 19.20 11.72
CA THR A 204 0.90 18.49 10.50
C THR A 204 1.08 19.48 9.35
N VAL A 205 2.28 19.54 8.79
CA VAL A 205 2.64 20.49 7.71
C VAL A 205 2.78 19.77 6.37
N HIS A 206 3.19 18.51 6.40
CA HIS A 206 3.60 17.73 5.22
C HIS A 206 2.55 16.79 4.64
N SER A 207 1.32 16.82 5.10
CA SER A 207 0.21 16.09 4.45
C SER A 207 -0.01 16.51 2.98
N LYS A 208 0.65 17.59 2.55
CA LYS A 208 0.62 18.14 1.19
C LYS A 208 1.82 17.78 0.33
N ASP A 209 2.87 17.18 0.91
CA ASP A 209 4.10 16.90 0.22
C ASP A 209 4.16 15.43 -0.21
N PHE A 210 3.76 15.23 -1.47
CA PHE A 210 4.25 14.23 -2.41
C PHE A 210 4.00 12.73 -2.16
N ALA A 211 3.12 12.20 -2.98
CA ALA A 211 3.07 10.77 -3.30
C ALA A 211 4.33 10.29 -4.06
N CYS A 212 5.14 11.20 -4.59
CA CYS A 212 6.38 10.88 -5.31
C CYS A 212 7.48 11.88 -4.95
N VAL A 213 8.51 11.44 -4.25
CA VAL A 213 9.76 12.19 -4.03
C VAL A 213 10.89 11.48 -4.78
N GLY A 214 11.41 12.12 -5.83
CA GLY A 214 12.48 11.58 -6.66
C GLY A 214 12.05 10.37 -7.50
N ASN A 215 12.84 9.32 -7.53
CA ASN A 215 12.58 8.11 -8.34
C ASN A 215 11.74 7.05 -7.63
N SER A 216 11.15 7.34 -6.48
CA SER A 216 10.29 6.41 -5.74
C SER A 216 8.87 6.96 -5.65
N CYS A 217 7.90 6.18 -6.16
CA CYS A 217 6.49 6.36 -5.82
C CYS A 217 6.23 5.68 -4.50
N GLU A 218 5.79 6.42 -3.49
CA GLU A 218 5.21 5.85 -2.29
C GLU A 218 3.73 5.60 -2.54
N LEU A 219 3.39 4.34 -2.73
CA LEU A 219 2.02 3.83 -2.79
C LEU A 219 1.56 3.41 -1.41
#